data_f5f646a621ad80973a3c228a3bab65ab
#
_entry.id   f5f646a621ad80973a3c228a3bab65ab
#
_cell.length_a   1.000
_cell.length_b   1.000
_cell.length_c   1.000
_cell.angle_alpha   90.00
_cell.angle_beta   90.00
_cell.angle_gamma   90.00
#
_symmetry.space_group_name_H-M   'P 1'
#
loop_
_entity.id
_entity.type
_entity.pdbx_description
1 polymer ?
#
loop_
_entity_poly.entity_id
_entity_poly.type
_entity_poly.pdbx_seq_one_letter_code
_entity_poly.pdbx_strand_id
1 'polypeptide(L)'
;MGAEKLRDVLEYYQDLGFTSLYRRTVQLEATMPKSTTSRETQSESALFELPGLAPADDSLQNIREDIGDCKRCRLHQGRHTIVFGSGNEQAKLVFVGEGPGADEDVQGLPFVGRAGQLLTQMIEGTAKREGIPLERKDVYICNVVKCRPPENRTPEPDEMEICGQFLFRQLSVIRPKAICALGATAARALLGRKEGVTRLRGNWYKWRDLPLMVTYHPSYLLRPYNQNAKREAWEDLKKALHFVYD
;
A
#
# COMPACT_ATOMS: atom_id res chain seq x y z
N MET A 1 -19.53 -15.33 -3.47
CA MET A 1 -18.15 -15.90 -3.55
C MET A 1 -18.23 -17.25 -2.87
N GLY A 2 -17.89 -18.37 -3.54
CA GLY A 2 -18.00 -19.71 -2.96
C GLY A 2 -17.02 -19.90 -1.80
N ALA A 3 -17.32 -20.87 -0.91
CA ALA A 3 -16.49 -21.17 0.27
C ALA A 3 -15.01 -21.49 -0.10
N GLU A 4 -14.77 -22.02 -1.28
CA GLU A 4 -13.44 -22.27 -1.84
C GLU A 4 -12.65 -20.96 -2.06
N LYS A 5 -13.25 -19.97 -2.70
CA LYS A 5 -12.63 -18.65 -2.92
C LYS A 5 -12.30 -17.93 -1.60
N LEU A 6 -13.11 -18.16 -0.57
CA LEU A 6 -12.86 -17.60 0.76
C LEU A 6 -11.65 -18.28 1.42
N ARG A 7 -11.54 -19.60 1.28
CA ARG A 7 -10.40 -20.37 1.80
C ARG A 7 -9.09 -19.92 1.16
N ASP A 8 -9.04 -19.80 -0.17
CA ASP A 8 -7.85 -19.35 -0.92
C ASP A 8 -7.38 -17.97 -0.45
N VAL A 9 -8.34 -17.06 -0.18
CA VAL A 9 -8.04 -15.74 0.33
C VAL A 9 -7.49 -15.78 1.75
N LEU A 10 -8.06 -16.61 2.63
CA LEU A 10 -7.57 -16.77 4.01
C LEU A 10 -6.18 -17.42 4.04
N GLU A 11 -5.94 -18.45 3.23
CA GLU A 11 -4.64 -19.08 3.08
C GLU A 11 -3.60 -18.06 2.56
N TYR A 12 -3.97 -17.25 1.57
CA TYR A 12 -3.12 -16.17 1.07
C TYR A 12 -2.71 -15.19 2.18
N TYR A 13 -3.64 -14.76 3.04
CA TYR A 13 -3.29 -13.87 4.15
C TYR A 13 -2.45 -14.58 5.22
N GLN A 14 -2.67 -15.86 5.48
CA GLN A 14 -1.82 -16.67 6.36
C GLN A 14 -0.40 -16.80 5.81
N ASP A 15 -0.24 -17.04 4.51
CA ASP A 15 1.07 -17.09 3.84
C ASP A 15 1.81 -15.75 3.90
N LEU A 16 1.08 -14.64 3.92
CA LEU A 16 1.62 -13.29 4.15
C LEU A 16 1.98 -13.04 5.63
N GLY A 17 1.70 -13.98 6.54
CA GLY A 17 1.97 -13.86 7.97
C GLY A 17 0.90 -13.12 8.77
N PHE A 18 -0.28 -12.87 8.18
CA PHE A 18 -1.41 -12.29 8.91
C PHE A 18 -2.14 -13.38 9.67
N THR A 19 -2.18 -13.28 11.00
CA THR A 19 -2.81 -14.25 11.90
C THR A 19 -4.22 -13.88 12.31
N SER A 20 -4.61 -12.63 12.09
CA SER A 20 -5.96 -12.10 12.38
C SER A 20 -6.38 -11.07 11.33
N LEU A 21 -7.67 -10.98 11.07
CA LEU A 21 -8.27 -9.98 10.19
C LEU A 21 -9.18 -9.06 11.02
N TYR A 22 -9.06 -7.75 10.83
CA TYR A 22 -9.90 -6.77 11.51
C TYR A 22 -11.34 -6.89 11.01
N ARG A 23 -12.28 -7.13 11.94
CA ARG A 23 -13.72 -7.17 11.67
C ARG A 23 -14.36 -5.85 12.10
N ARG A 24 -14.96 -5.12 11.17
CA ARG A 24 -15.76 -3.94 11.50
C ARG A 24 -17.06 -4.41 12.16
N THR A 25 -17.28 -4.03 13.43
CA THR A 25 -18.57 -4.17 14.07
C THR A 25 -19.40 -2.94 13.69
N VAL A 26 -20.32 -3.08 12.76
CA VAL A 26 -21.34 -2.04 12.51
C VAL A 26 -22.34 -2.17 13.64
N GLN A 27 -22.39 -1.21 14.56
CA GLN A 27 -23.52 -1.06 15.47
C GLN A 27 -24.69 -0.53 14.64
N LEU A 28 -25.59 -1.43 14.28
CA LEU A 28 -26.90 -1.07 13.77
C LEU A 28 -27.75 -0.60 14.96
N GLU A 29 -27.91 0.70 15.10
CA GLU A 29 -28.98 1.23 15.96
C GLU A 29 -30.31 0.78 15.38
N ALA A 30 -30.97 -0.11 16.10
CA ALA A 30 -32.29 -0.63 15.73
C ALA A 30 -33.36 0.39 15.99
N THR A 31 -33.76 1.13 14.99
CA THR A 31 -35.08 1.76 14.93
C THR A 31 -35.98 0.86 14.12
N MET A 32 -36.84 0.10 14.80
CA MET A 32 -37.88 -0.71 14.17
C MET A 32 -39.11 0.16 13.85
N PRO A 33 -39.67 0.09 12.66
CA PRO A 33 -41.09 0.16 12.44
C PRO A 33 -41.67 -1.24 12.18
N LYS A 34 -42.85 -1.51 12.79
CA LYS A 34 -43.61 -2.75 12.68
C LYS A 34 -44.36 -2.85 11.35
N SER A 35 -44.54 -4.15 10.93
CA SER A 35 -45.56 -4.76 10.04
C SER A 35 -45.36 -4.52 8.54
N THR A 36 -45.54 -5.46 7.65
CA THR A 36 -46.39 -6.64 7.43
C THR A 36 -45.85 -7.41 6.21
N THR A 37 -45.81 -8.71 6.33
CA THR A 37 -45.96 -9.80 5.34
C THR A 37 -45.77 -9.50 3.84
N SER A 38 -44.70 -9.98 3.25
CA SER A 38 -44.67 -10.82 2.04
C SER A 38 -43.35 -11.55 1.92
N ARG A 39 -43.42 -12.86 1.78
CA ARG A 39 -42.31 -13.75 1.52
C ARG A 39 -41.80 -13.49 0.09
N GLU A 40 -40.71 -12.82 -0.03
CA GLU A 40 -39.83 -12.89 -1.19
C GLU A 40 -38.46 -13.37 -0.71
N THR A 41 -38.00 -14.41 -1.35
CA THR A 41 -36.70 -15.01 -1.17
C THR A 41 -35.60 -13.98 -1.38
N GLN A 42 -35.19 -13.32 -0.30
CA GLN A 42 -33.94 -12.54 -0.30
C GLN A 42 -32.79 -13.55 -0.20
N SER A 43 -32.08 -13.68 -1.31
CA SER A 43 -30.83 -14.39 -1.37
C SER A 43 -29.88 -13.86 -0.29
N GLU A 44 -29.42 -14.75 0.56
CA GLU A 44 -28.35 -14.55 1.53
C GLU A 44 -27.09 -14.06 0.83
N SER A 45 -26.86 -12.78 0.76
CA SER A 45 -25.55 -12.21 0.42
C SER A 45 -25.08 -11.20 1.46
N ALA A 46 -25.24 -11.54 2.73
CA ALA A 46 -24.42 -10.97 3.79
C ALA A 46 -23.14 -11.79 3.91
N LEU A 47 -22.41 -11.96 2.82
CA LEU A 47 -21.06 -12.47 2.83
C LEU A 47 -20.17 -11.39 3.43
N PHE A 48 -19.59 -11.72 4.56
CA PHE A 48 -18.60 -10.97 5.28
C PHE A 48 -17.64 -10.28 4.30
N GLU A 49 -17.69 -8.96 4.21
CA GLU A 49 -16.65 -8.18 3.56
C GLU A 49 -15.38 -8.40 4.39
N LEU A 50 -14.50 -9.25 3.91
CA LEU A 50 -13.18 -9.40 4.49
C LEU A 50 -12.44 -8.08 4.32
N PRO A 51 -11.97 -7.46 5.41
CA PRO A 51 -11.16 -6.27 5.30
C PRO A 51 -9.97 -6.56 4.37
N GLY A 52 -9.74 -5.70 3.38
CA GLY A 52 -8.67 -5.87 2.40
C GLY A 52 -9.06 -6.54 1.08
N LEU A 53 -10.28 -7.08 0.95
CA LEU A 53 -10.87 -7.36 -0.35
C LEU A 53 -11.56 -6.07 -0.84
N ALA A 54 -11.08 -5.52 -1.95
CA ALA A 54 -11.76 -4.42 -2.58
C ALA A 54 -13.17 -4.89 -3.00
N PRO A 55 -14.26 -4.20 -2.60
CA PRO A 55 -15.56 -4.40 -3.21
C PRO A 55 -15.45 -4.29 -4.73
N ALA A 56 -16.37 -4.91 -5.48
CA ALA A 56 -16.31 -4.89 -6.95
C ALA A 56 -16.35 -3.46 -7.54
N ASP A 57 -16.95 -2.52 -6.79
CA ASP A 57 -17.14 -1.10 -7.10
C ASP A 57 -16.30 -0.16 -6.20
N ASP A 58 -15.24 -0.67 -5.56
CA ASP A 58 -14.39 0.16 -4.67
C ASP A 58 -13.66 1.25 -5.47
N SER A 59 -13.42 2.39 -4.80
CA SER A 59 -12.73 3.54 -5.37
C SER A 59 -11.78 4.14 -4.34
N LEU A 60 -10.80 4.93 -4.78
CA LEU A 60 -9.92 5.65 -3.87
C LEU A 60 -10.71 6.61 -2.97
N GLN A 61 -11.83 7.14 -3.45
CA GLN A 61 -12.73 7.97 -2.67
C GLN A 61 -13.40 7.16 -1.55
N ASN A 62 -13.97 5.99 -1.86
CA ASN A 62 -14.59 5.10 -0.87
C ASN A 62 -13.58 4.67 0.20
N ILE A 63 -12.33 4.41 -0.21
CA ILE A 63 -11.24 4.05 0.72
C ILE A 63 -10.90 5.25 1.63
N ARG A 64 -10.89 6.48 1.12
CA ARG A 64 -10.67 7.70 1.94
C ARG A 64 -11.77 7.89 2.96
N GLU A 65 -13.02 7.71 2.54
CA GLU A 65 -14.19 7.83 3.42
C GLU A 65 -14.18 6.75 4.51
N ASP A 66 -13.84 5.51 4.16
CA ASP A 66 -13.69 4.42 5.13
C ASP A 66 -12.53 4.64 6.12
N ILE A 67 -11.43 5.19 5.66
CA ILE A 67 -10.33 5.60 6.56
C ILE A 67 -10.83 6.67 7.52
N GLY A 68 -11.45 7.74 7.03
CA GLY A 68 -11.94 8.85 7.85
C GLY A 68 -10.93 9.30 8.91
N ASP A 69 -11.37 9.56 10.14
CA ASP A 69 -10.50 9.74 11.31
C ASP A 69 -10.17 8.38 11.94
N CYS A 70 -9.43 7.54 11.21
CA CYS A 70 -9.11 6.16 11.57
C CYS A 70 -8.47 6.04 12.96
N LYS A 71 -9.06 5.23 13.83
CA LYS A 71 -8.53 4.89 15.18
C LYS A 71 -8.32 3.39 15.37
N ARG A 72 -8.14 2.63 14.25
CA ARG A 72 -8.08 1.17 14.27
C ARG A 72 -6.80 0.60 14.87
N CYS A 73 -5.68 1.35 14.85
CA CYS A 73 -4.42 0.94 15.48
C CYS A 73 -3.83 2.09 16.31
N ARG A 74 -2.87 1.78 17.18
CA ARG A 74 -2.24 2.73 18.11
C ARG A 74 -1.54 3.92 17.45
N LEU A 75 -1.18 3.84 16.16
CA LEU A 75 -0.51 4.94 15.47
C LEU A 75 -1.38 6.22 15.36
N HIS A 76 -2.71 6.10 15.55
CA HIS A 76 -3.60 7.27 15.54
C HIS A 76 -3.29 8.27 16.66
N GLN A 77 -2.70 7.81 17.79
CA GLN A 77 -2.47 8.64 18.97
C GLN A 77 -1.40 9.71 18.78
N GLY A 78 -0.43 9.44 17.91
CA GLY A 78 0.73 10.33 17.71
C GLY A 78 0.79 11.01 16.35
N ARG A 79 -0.16 10.76 15.44
CA ARG A 79 -0.18 11.40 14.12
C ARG A 79 -0.74 12.81 14.18
N HIS A 80 -0.29 13.68 13.29
CA HIS A 80 -0.96 14.94 12.97
C HIS A 80 -2.00 14.73 11.87
N THR A 81 -1.62 14.04 10.79
CA THR A 81 -2.51 13.77 9.66
C THR A 81 -2.41 12.32 9.19
N ILE A 82 -3.44 11.88 8.44
CA ILE A 82 -3.40 10.61 7.71
C ILE A 82 -2.76 10.86 6.34
N VAL A 83 -1.69 10.13 6.03
CA VAL A 83 -1.01 10.18 4.74
C VAL A 83 -1.56 9.08 3.85
N PHE A 84 -2.60 9.40 3.10
CA PHE A 84 -3.32 8.41 2.30
C PHE A 84 -2.50 7.86 1.14
N GLY A 85 -1.90 8.74 0.38
CA GLY A 85 -1.21 8.53 -0.88
C GLY A 85 -1.45 9.70 -1.81
N SER A 86 -0.63 9.85 -2.86
CA SER A 86 -0.77 10.92 -3.83
C SER A 86 -0.20 10.53 -5.20
N GLY A 87 -0.62 11.25 -6.23
CA GLY A 87 -0.21 11.07 -7.60
C GLY A 87 -1.37 10.73 -8.51
N ASN A 88 -1.08 10.12 -9.65
CA ASN A 88 -2.08 9.73 -10.63
C ASN A 88 -2.86 8.51 -10.16
N GLU A 89 -4.15 8.64 -9.98
CA GLU A 89 -5.04 7.53 -9.57
C GLU A 89 -5.19 6.43 -10.64
N GLN A 90 -4.76 6.71 -11.88
CA GLN A 90 -4.67 5.77 -13.00
C GLN A 90 -3.20 5.44 -13.35
N ALA A 91 -2.30 5.57 -12.39
CA ALA A 91 -0.88 5.36 -12.60
C ALA A 91 -0.57 3.94 -13.09
N LYS A 92 0.30 3.84 -14.08
CA LYS A 92 0.85 2.55 -14.54
C LYS A 92 1.90 1.98 -13.58
N LEU A 93 2.50 2.82 -12.73
CA LEU A 93 3.50 2.43 -11.75
C LEU A 93 3.14 3.00 -10.38
N VAL A 94 3.12 2.14 -9.35
CA VAL A 94 2.86 2.53 -7.96
C VAL A 94 4.10 2.28 -7.12
N PHE A 95 4.53 3.29 -6.37
CA PHE A 95 5.58 3.17 -5.36
C PHE A 95 4.97 2.96 -3.98
N VAL A 96 5.47 1.97 -3.25
CA VAL A 96 5.00 1.64 -1.90
C VAL A 96 6.16 1.74 -0.92
N GLY A 97 6.05 2.66 0.03
CA GLY A 97 7.00 2.83 1.12
C GLY A 97 6.53 2.19 2.43
N GLU A 98 7.26 2.43 3.50
CA GLU A 98 7.01 1.89 4.84
C GLU A 98 5.89 2.65 5.56
N GLY A 99 6.10 3.92 5.83
CA GLY A 99 5.19 4.77 6.59
C GLY A 99 5.61 6.24 6.50
N PRO A 100 4.74 7.18 6.96
CA PRO A 100 5.06 8.60 6.97
C PRO A 100 6.20 8.94 7.91
N GLY A 101 7.07 9.87 7.52
CA GLY A 101 7.99 10.58 8.39
C GLY A 101 7.37 11.84 8.98
N ALA A 102 8.19 12.69 9.61
CA ALA A 102 7.72 13.91 10.28
C ALA A 102 7.13 14.92 9.29
N ASP A 103 7.82 15.15 8.16
CA ASP A 103 7.37 16.12 7.15
C ASP A 103 6.08 15.66 6.47
N GLU A 104 5.96 14.35 6.22
CA GLU A 104 4.79 13.73 5.64
C GLU A 104 3.58 13.81 6.58
N ASP A 105 3.79 13.58 7.87
CA ASP A 105 2.75 13.64 8.90
C ASP A 105 2.16 15.04 9.04
N VAL A 106 2.99 16.08 8.92
CA VAL A 106 2.54 17.48 8.94
C VAL A 106 1.80 17.86 7.67
N GLN A 107 2.30 17.44 6.50
CA GLN A 107 1.77 17.86 5.20
C GLN A 107 0.62 16.99 4.68
N GLY A 108 0.44 15.77 5.22
CA GLY A 108 -0.55 14.80 4.74
C GLY A 108 -0.21 14.16 3.40
N LEU A 109 1.01 14.35 2.89
CA LEU A 109 1.46 13.87 1.60
C LEU A 109 2.62 12.88 1.75
N PRO A 110 2.67 11.78 0.97
CA PRO A 110 3.74 10.80 1.06
C PRO A 110 5.02 11.32 0.41
N PHE A 111 6.16 11.01 1.00
CA PHE A 111 7.48 11.27 0.43
C PHE A 111 7.71 12.75 0.04
N VAL A 112 7.56 13.66 0.99
CA VAL A 112 7.82 15.12 0.84
C VAL A 112 9.11 15.56 1.52
N GLY A 113 9.57 14.86 2.58
CA GLY A 113 10.83 15.12 3.25
C GLY A 113 12.06 14.75 2.41
N ARG A 114 13.23 14.74 3.02
CA ARG A 114 14.52 14.48 2.33
C ARG A 114 14.54 13.18 1.53
N ALA A 115 13.97 12.10 2.09
CA ALA A 115 13.85 10.81 1.39
C ALA A 115 12.90 10.89 0.19
N GLY A 116 11.84 11.68 0.32
CA GLY A 116 10.87 11.92 -0.74
C GLY A 116 11.45 12.75 -1.89
N GLN A 117 12.23 13.77 -1.59
CA GLN A 117 12.96 14.56 -2.58
C GLN A 117 13.93 13.67 -3.39
N LEU A 118 14.65 12.77 -2.70
CA LEU A 118 15.51 11.81 -3.38
C LEU A 118 14.69 10.85 -4.27
N LEU A 119 13.53 10.36 -3.81
CA LEU A 119 12.65 9.51 -4.63
C LEU A 119 12.22 10.23 -5.91
N THR A 120 11.83 11.50 -5.81
CA THR A 120 11.48 12.33 -6.97
C THR A 120 12.65 12.43 -7.95
N GLN A 121 13.85 12.75 -7.45
CA GLN A 121 15.06 12.81 -8.27
C GLN A 121 15.38 11.45 -8.94
N MET A 122 15.16 10.35 -8.23
CA MET A 122 15.36 9.02 -8.80
C MET A 122 14.36 8.73 -9.92
N ILE A 123 13.07 9.01 -9.72
CA ILE A 123 12.02 8.77 -10.73
C ILE A 123 12.31 9.62 -11.98
N GLU A 124 12.37 10.93 -11.81
CA GLU A 124 12.51 11.87 -12.93
C GLU A 124 13.90 11.79 -13.58
N GLY A 125 14.95 11.64 -12.77
CA GLY A 125 16.32 11.53 -13.27
C GLY A 125 16.55 10.22 -14.05
N THR A 126 15.96 9.10 -13.63
CA THR A 126 16.03 7.85 -14.37
C THR A 126 15.21 7.95 -15.66
N ALA A 127 13.97 8.41 -15.57
CA ALA A 127 13.10 8.59 -16.72
C ALA A 127 13.76 9.48 -17.80
N LYS A 128 14.32 10.63 -17.41
CA LYS A 128 15.03 11.54 -18.31
C LYS A 128 16.22 10.87 -19.02
N ARG A 129 17.02 10.08 -18.30
CA ARG A 129 18.18 9.36 -18.86
C ARG A 129 17.77 8.28 -19.87
N GLU A 130 16.65 7.63 -19.63
CA GLU A 130 16.11 6.58 -20.47
C GLU A 130 15.16 7.11 -21.58
N GLY A 131 14.98 8.44 -21.68
CA GLY A 131 14.12 9.05 -22.69
C GLY A 131 12.62 8.83 -22.45
N ILE A 132 12.23 8.47 -21.25
CA ILE A 132 10.82 8.23 -20.87
C ILE A 132 10.22 9.56 -20.38
N PRO A 133 9.11 10.06 -20.95
CA PRO A 133 8.45 11.27 -20.49
C PRO A 133 7.62 10.99 -19.23
N LEU A 134 8.27 11.00 -18.07
CA LEU A 134 7.65 10.66 -16.79
C LEU A 134 8.08 11.66 -15.71
N GLU A 135 7.11 12.19 -15.00
CA GLU A 135 7.29 13.03 -13.81
C GLU A 135 6.69 12.35 -12.56
N ARG A 136 7.03 12.86 -11.38
CA ARG A 136 6.47 12.32 -10.12
C ARG A 136 4.93 12.30 -10.09
N LYS A 137 4.27 13.27 -10.72
CA LYS A 137 2.80 13.36 -10.78
C LYS A 137 2.14 12.23 -11.57
N ASP A 138 2.89 11.56 -12.46
CA ASP A 138 2.38 10.50 -13.35
C ASP A 138 2.35 9.12 -12.67
N VAL A 139 3.05 8.97 -11.56
CA VAL A 139 3.04 7.77 -10.73
C VAL A 139 2.15 7.95 -9.50
N TYR A 140 1.77 6.86 -8.83
CA TYR A 140 1.11 6.93 -7.53
C TYR A 140 2.08 6.49 -6.43
N ILE A 141 2.09 7.23 -5.32
CA ILE A 141 2.99 6.97 -4.20
C ILE A 141 2.16 6.82 -2.92
N CYS A 142 2.39 5.76 -2.18
CA CYS A 142 1.75 5.51 -0.90
C CYS A 142 2.67 4.73 0.05
N ASN A 143 2.17 4.41 1.24
CA ASN A 143 2.88 3.64 2.25
C ASN A 143 2.05 2.46 2.75
N VAL A 144 2.70 1.48 3.38
CA VAL A 144 2.04 0.36 4.07
C VAL A 144 1.15 0.90 5.19
N VAL A 145 1.70 1.74 6.08
CA VAL A 145 0.90 2.40 7.12
C VAL A 145 0.64 3.86 6.75
N LYS A 146 -0.56 4.37 7.14
CA LYS A 146 -1.01 5.73 6.77
C LYS A 146 -0.77 6.77 7.85
N CYS A 147 -0.32 6.33 9.03
CA CYS A 147 0.01 7.18 10.17
C CYS A 147 1.49 7.03 10.50
N ARG A 148 2.10 8.12 10.99
CA ARG A 148 3.51 8.14 11.38
C ARG A 148 3.75 7.30 12.63
N PRO A 149 4.66 6.31 12.59
CA PRO A 149 5.10 5.62 13.81
C PRO A 149 5.91 6.56 14.72
N PRO A 150 5.83 6.41 16.06
CA PRO A 150 6.63 7.20 17.00
C PRO A 150 8.11 7.15 16.63
N GLU A 151 8.78 8.32 16.65
CA GLU A 151 10.22 8.47 16.32
C GLU A 151 10.65 7.88 14.96
N ASN A 152 9.70 7.72 14.04
CA ASN A 152 9.89 7.05 12.73
C ASN A 152 10.44 5.61 12.85
N ARG A 153 10.07 4.89 13.92
CA ARG A 153 10.41 3.46 14.01
C ARG A 153 9.72 2.64 12.91
N THR A 154 10.22 1.48 12.64
CA THR A 154 9.51 0.52 11.79
C THR A 154 8.13 0.20 12.38
N PRO A 155 7.05 0.17 11.59
CA PRO A 155 5.74 -0.26 12.05
C PRO A 155 5.75 -1.68 12.60
N GLU A 156 5.00 -1.90 13.68
CA GLU A 156 4.83 -3.24 14.25
C GLU A 156 3.96 -4.13 13.34
N PRO A 157 4.05 -5.45 13.46
CA PRO A 157 3.29 -6.38 12.61
C PRO A 157 1.77 -6.12 12.66
N ASP A 158 1.20 -5.89 13.85
CA ASP A 158 -0.21 -5.59 14.02
C ASP A 158 -0.63 -4.25 13.39
N GLU A 159 0.24 -3.24 13.43
CA GLU A 159 0.02 -1.95 12.77
C GLU A 159 -0.01 -2.10 11.24
N MET A 160 0.91 -2.92 10.69
CA MET A 160 0.95 -3.25 9.26
C MET A 160 -0.25 -4.07 8.83
N GLU A 161 -0.66 -5.05 9.63
CA GLU A 161 -1.81 -5.90 9.36
C GLU A 161 -3.10 -5.08 9.27
N ILE A 162 -3.36 -4.26 10.29
CA ILE A 162 -4.57 -3.42 10.33
C ILE A 162 -4.57 -2.38 9.21
N CYS A 163 -3.46 -1.68 8.98
CA CYS A 163 -3.39 -0.57 8.03
C CYS A 163 -3.13 -1.03 6.60
N GLY A 164 -2.44 -2.15 6.40
CA GLY A 164 -2.09 -2.69 5.08
C GLY A 164 -3.30 -3.03 4.21
N GLN A 165 -4.44 -3.32 4.83
CA GLN A 165 -5.70 -3.56 4.12
C GLN A 165 -6.11 -2.37 3.22
N PHE A 166 -5.86 -1.14 3.65
CA PHE A 166 -6.09 0.04 2.83
C PHE A 166 -5.14 0.11 1.64
N LEU A 167 -3.86 -0.25 1.84
CA LEU A 167 -2.90 -0.36 0.75
C LEU A 167 -3.37 -1.39 -0.29
N PHE A 168 -3.81 -2.56 0.14
CA PHE A 168 -4.27 -3.63 -0.77
C PHE A 168 -5.47 -3.19 -1.59
N ARG A 169 -6.42 -2.48 -0.99
CA ARG A 169 -7.56 -1.89 -1.69
C ARG A 169 -7.09 -0.83 -2.70
N GLN A 170 -6.19 0.07 -2.31
CA GLN A 170 -5.63 1.06 -3.23
C GLN A 170 -5.00 0.41 -4.46
N LEU A 171 -4.17 -0.61 -4.28
CA LEU A 171 -3.54 -1.34 -5.37
C LEU A 171 -4.56 -2.07 -6.25
N SER A 172 -5.62 -2.62 -5.64
CA SER A 172 -6.69 -3.31 -6.37
C SER A 172 -7.55 -2.35 -7.21
N VAL A 173 -7.73 -1.09 -6.75
CA VAL A 173 -8.45 -0.04 -7.47
C VAL A 173 -7.60 0.54 -8.59
N ILE A 174 -6.35 0.92 -8.30
CA ILE A 174 -5.44 1.55 -9.27
C ILE A 174 -5.06 0.57 -10.39
N ARG A 175 -4.85 -0.71 -10.06
CA ARG A 175 -4.45 -1.78 -11.01
C ARG A 175 -3.26 -1.37 -11.90
N PRO A 176 -2.11 -1.01 -11.29
CA PRO A 176 -0.96 -0.57 -12.06
C PRO A 176 -0.40 -1.72 -12.93
N LYS A 177 0.41 -1.41 -13.94
CA LYS A 177 1.20 -2.41 -14.67
C LYS A 177 2.28 -3.05 -13.79
N ALA A 178 2.83 -2.28 -12.83
CA ALA A 178 3.80 -2.78 -11.87
C ALA A 178 3.76 -2.00 -10.54
N ILE A 179 4.26 -2.64 -9.48
CA ILE A 179 4.48 -2.08 -8.16
C ILE A 179 5.98 -2.02 -7.90
N CYS A 180 6.47 -0.92 -7.31
CA CYS A 180 7.83 -0.79 -6.82
C CYS A 180 7.81 -0.68 -5.29
N ALA A 181 8.22 -1.74 -4.59
CA ALA A 181 8.32 -1.78 -3.13
C ALA A 181 9.65 -1.17 -2.66
N LEU A 182 9.58 -0.11 -1.87
CA LEU A 182 10.70 0.65 -1.35
C LEU A 182 11.09 0.15 0.05
N GLY A 183 12.11 -0.71 0.12
CA GLY A 183 12.66 -1.22 1.38
C GLY A 183 12.01 -2.51 1.89
N ALA A 184 12.53 -2.99 3.03
CA ALA A 184 12.16 -4.30 3.58
C ALA A 184 10.70 -4.36 4.08
N THR A 185 10.21 -3.28 4.67
CA THR A 185 8.84 -3.25 5.23
C THR A 185 7.78 -3.35 4.14
N ALA A 186 7.93 -2.60 3.04
CA ALA A 186 7.04 -2.67 1.90
C ALA A 186 7.12 -4.06 1.22
N ALA A 187 8.33 -4.60 1.06
CA ALA A 187 8.52 -5.94 0.52
C ALA A 187 7.86 -7.02 1.41
N ARG A 188 8.00 -6.91 2.74
CA ARG A 188 7.34 -7.84 3.69
C ARG A 188 5.83 -7.75 3.61
N ALA A 189 5.27 -6.55 3.58
CA ALA A 189 3.83 -6.35 3.53
C ALA A 189 3.20 -6.91 2.25
N LEU A 190 3.92 -6.85 1.11
CA LEU A 190 3.41 -7.28 -0.19
C LEU A 190 3.76 -8.73 -0.54
N LEU A 191 4.90 -9.25 -0.07
CA LEU A 191 5.40 -10.58 -0.43
C LEU A 191 5.29 -11.60 0.71
N GLY A 192 5.01 -11.17 1.95
CA GLY A 192 5.05 -12.04 3.13
C GLY A 192 6.46 -12.56 3.47
N ARG A 193 7.50 -12.09 2.75
CA ARG A 193 8.87 -12.58 2.90
C ARG A 193 9.61 -11.88 4.01
N LYS A 194 10.45 -12.63 4.75
CA LYS A 194 11.26 -12.10 5.86
C LYS A 194 12.70 -11.75 5.44
N GLU A 195 13.07 -12.05 4.20
CA GLU A 195 14.42 -11.77 3.69
C GLU A 195 14.69 -10.26 3.61
N GLY A 196 15.93 -9.89 3.84
CA GLY A 196 16.39 -8.51 3.73
C GLY A 196 16.31 -7.98 2.30
N VAL A 197 16.13 -6.66 2.17
CA VAL A 197 16.01 -5.98 0.87
C VAL A 197 17.18 -6.24 -0.06
N THR A 198 18.39 -6.42 0.46
CA THR A 198 19.60 -6.71 -0.31
C THR A 198 19.51 -8.03 -1.11
N ARG A 199 18.76 -9.00 -0.60
CA ARG A 199 18.53 -10.28 -1.29
C ARG A 199 17.35 -10.20 -2.27
N LEU A 200 16.35 -9.40 -1.94
CA LEU A 200 15.12 -9.30 -2.73
C LEU A 200 15.25 -8.30 -3.90
N ARG A 201 16.07 -7.26 -3.75
CA ARG A 201 16.14 -6.18 -4.73
C ARG A 201 16.56 -6.64 -6.13
N GLY A 202 16.12 -5.88 -7.12
CA GLY A 202 16.48 -6.06 -8.53
C GLY A 202 15.85 -7.27 -9.21
N ASN A 203 15.01 -8.02 -8.49
CA ASN A 203 14.28 -9.16 -9.00
C ASN A 203 12.78 -8.84 -9.09
N TRP A 204 12.12 -9.50 -10.06
CA TRP A 204 10.69 -9.43 -10.20
C TRP A 204 10.01 -10.49 -9.35
N TYR A 205 8.96 -10.07 -8.67
CA TYR A 205 8.02 -10.90 -7.90
C TYR A 205 6.62 -10.65 -8.40
N LYS A 206 5.64 -11.23 -7.74
CA LYS A 206 4.21 -10.94 -7.97
C LYS A 206 3.54 -10.66 -6.64
N TRP A 207 2.70 -9.63 -6.63
CA TRP A 207 1.69 -9.43 -5.62
C TRP A 207 0.34 -9.70 -6.27
N ARG A 208 -0.30 -10.83 -5.91
CA ARG A 208 -1.40 -11.39 -6.70
C ARG A 208 -0.94 -11.54 -8.17
N ASP A 209 -1.65 -10.91 -9.12
CA ASP A 209 -1.27 -10.95 -10.54
C ASP A 209 -0.39 -9.77 -10.99
N LEU A 210 -0.11 -8.82 -10.09
CA LEU A 210 0.66 -7.63 -10.42
C LEU A 210 2.16 -7.86 -10.28
N PRO A 211 2.97 -7.55 -11.28
CA PRO A 211 4.42 -7.54 -11.20
C PRO A 211 4.91 -6.60 -10.10
N LEU A 212 5.88 -7.03 -9.30
CA LEU A 212 6.43 -6.30 -8.19
C LEU A 212 7.96 -6.31 -8.24
N MET A 213 8.55 -5.11 -8.28
CA MET A 213 9.99 -4.91 -8.13
C MET A 213 10.29 -4.47 -6.69
N VAL A 214 11.34 -5.02 -6.09
CA VAL A 214 11.85 -4.57 -4.79
C VAL A 214 13.13 -3.77 -4.99
N THR A 215 13.25 -2.62 -4.32
CA THR A 215 14.49 -1.85 -4.27
C THR A 215 14.73 -1.24 -2.88
N TYR A 216 15.83 -0.53 -2.71
CA TYR A 216 16.14 0.14 -1.45
C TYR A 216 15.17 1.27 -1.14
N HIS A 217 14.91 1.48 0.17
CA HIS A 217 14.19 2.66 0.62
C HIS A 217 15.05 3.93 0.43
N PRO A 218 14.50 5.05 -0.07
CA PRO A 218 15.28 6.26 -0.31
C PRO A 218 16.04 6.78 0.92
N SER A 219 15.49 6.64 2.13
CA SER A 219 16.19 7.04 3.36
C SER A 219 17.50 6.29 3.60
N TYR A 220 17.60 5.04 3.17
CA TYR A 220 18.84 4.27 3.23
C TYR A 220 19.90 4.84 2.28
N LEU A 221 19.47 5.33 1.12
CA LEU A 221 20.35 5.89 0.10
C LEU A 221 20.89 7.29 0.44
N LEU A 222 20.27 7.99 1.41
CA LEU A 222 20.76 9.28 1.89
C LEU A 222 22.08 9.16 2.66
N ARG A 223 22.44 7.97 3.13
CA ARG A 223 23.68 7.76 3.90
C ARG A 223 24.89 7.85 2.97
N PRO A 224 25.94 8.64 3.34
CA PRO A 224 27.08 8.94 2.42
C PRO A 224 27.82 7.72 1.93
N TYR A 225 27.91 6.67 2.75
CA TYR A 225 28.65 5.45 2.46
C TYR A 225 27.91 4.44 1.55
N ASN A 226 26.66 4.74 1.16
CA ASN A 226 25.84 3.82 0.36
C ASN A 226 25.89 4.11 -1.15
N GLN A 227 27.06 4.45 -1.71
CA GLN A 227 27.19 4.79 -3.14
C GLN A 227 26.83 3.63 -4.07
N ASN A 228 27.24 2.40 -3.72
CA ASN A 228 26.88 1.22 -4.51
C ASN A 228 25.37 0.99 -4.50
N ALA A 229 24.71 1.15 -3.35
CA ALA A 229 23.27 1.01 -3.22
C ALA A 229 22.50 2.03 -4.08
N LYS A 230 23.03 3.25 -4.26
CA LYS A 230 22.43 4.25 -5.16
C LYS A 230 22.44 3.78 -6.61
N ARG A 231 23.56 3.24 -7.09
CA ARG A 231 23.67 2.68 -8.44
C ARG A 231 22.74 1.49 -8.62
N GLU A 232 22.71 0.60 -7.64
CA GLU A 232 21.81 -0.57 -7.64
C GLU A 232 20.34 -0.18 -7.66
N ALA A 233 19.93 0.81 -6.85
CA ALA A 233 18.56 1.33 -6.85
C ALA A 233 18.19 1.99 -8.19
N TRP A 234 19.14 2.67 -8.84
CA TRP A 234 18.94 3.21 -10.17
C TRP A 234 18.71 2.10 -11.21
N GLU A 235 19.48 1.02 -11.19
CA GLU A 235 19.30 -0.11 -12.08
C GLU A 235 17.94 -0.81 -11.85
N ASP A 236 17.51 -0.93 -10.59
CA ASP A 236 16.19 -1.51 -10.26
C ASP A 236 15.07 -0.65 -10.84
N LEU A 237 15.19 0.67 -10.65
CA LEU A 237 14.19 1.61 -11.13
C LEU A 237 14.16 1.68 -12.66
N LYS A 238 15.31 1.64 -13.31
CA LYS A 238 15.43 1.55 -14.77
C LYS A 238 14.66 0.34 -15.30
N LYS A 239 14.87 -0.85 -14.72
CA LYS A 239 14.12 -2.07 -15.09
C LYS A 239 12.61 -1.89 -14.92
N ALA A 240 12.19 -1.25 -13.82
CA ALA A 240 10.77 -1.02 -13.56
C ALA A 240 10.16 -0.04 -14.56
N LEU A 241 10.86 1.02 -14.92
CA LEU A 241 10.39 2.02 -15.89
C LEU A 241 10.26 1.42 -17.29
N HIS A 242 11.29 0.72 -17.78
CA HIS A 242 11.22 0.05 -19.08
C HIS A 242 10.10 -1.00 -19.14
N PHE A 243 9.92 -1.79 -18.11
CA PHE A 243 8.83 -2.77 -18.05
C PHE A 243 7.43 -2.12 -18.19
N VAL A 244 7.27 -0.91 -17.67
CA VAL A 244 5.95 -0.24 -17.61
C VAL A 244 5.68 0.64 -18.84
N TYR A 245 6.73 1.30 -19.37
CA TYR A 245 6.56 2.40 -20.33
C TYR A 245 7.06 2.10 -21.75
N ASP A 246 7.84 1.01 -21.96
CA ASP A 246 8.11 0.46 -23.29
C ASP A 246 6.95 -0.43 -23.74
#